data_2c8cd1d0e1a88cad8858aacbddd63fe5
#
_entry.id   2c8cd1d0e1a88cad8858aacbddd63fe5
#
_cell.length_a   1.000
_cell.length_b   1.000
_cell.length_c   1.000
_cell.angle_alpha   90.00
_cell.angle_beta   90.00
_cell.angle_gamma   90.00
#
_symmetry.space_group_name_H-M   'P 1'
#
loop_
_entity.id
_entity.type
_entity.pdbx_description
1 polymer ?
#
loop_
_entity_poly.entity_id
_entity_poly.type
_entity_poly.pdbx_seq_one_letter_code
_entity_poly.pdbx_strand_id
1 'polypeptide(L)'
;VWEVYPDPGALEPRQLRYVWQVHLKTDKDLWDLMTFPGFDASAIEGYLKEHENGDASLTTYESQKRNLNDANGNLGAVMDKRFRVYERWGYLTGQELRDAGCAVEDADLYRVFPSCVWMLGDTIIKASVNPLEGVDIPFFFYPCQRDETSFWPEGIAYRLRSPQAGINAAVRAAQDNTAWSSGPLFGVNMQALAEGEDPLDISSS
;
A
#
# COMPACT_ATOMS: atom_id res chain seq x y z
N VAL A 1 -1.24 -1.11 3.24
CA VAL A 1 -0.38 -0.58 2.23
C VAL A 1 -0.46 0.91 2.18
N TRP A 2 0.58 1.46 2.06
CA TRP A 2 1.13 2.76 2.32
C TRP A 2 0.96 3.62 1.08
N GLU A 3 -0.12 4.35 1.00
CA GLU A 3 -0.32 5.35 -0.04
C GLU A 3 0.36 6.65 0.40
N VAL A 4 1.68 6.58 0.60
CA VAL A 4 2.53 7.72 0.93
C VAL A 4 3.47 7.99 -0.24
N TYR A 5 3.39 9.20 -0.77
CA TYR A 5 4.13 9.63 -1.95
C TYR A 5 5.02 10.81 -1.57
N PRO A 6 6.32 10.56 -1.31
CA PRO A 6 7.28 11.63 -1.08
C PRO A 6 7.58 12.40 -2.37
N ASP A 7 8.20 13.56 -2.23
CA ASP A 7 8.71 14.34 -3.36
C ASP A 7 9.58 13.46 -4.27
N PRO A 8 9.24 13.25 -5.55
CA PRO A 8 10.03 12.41 -6.44
C PRO A 8 11.42 12.94 -6.73
N GLY A 9 11.70 14.21 -6.46
CA GLY A 9 13.03 14.80 -6.57
C GLY A 9 13.93 14.57 -5.35
N ALA A 10 13.39 14.03 -4.25
CA ALA A 10 14.14 13.76 -3.04
C ALA A 10 14.72 12.33 -3.07
N LEU A 11 15.99 12.18 -2.78
CA LEU A 11 16.65 10.88 -2.56
C LEU A 11 16.78 10.56 -1.07
N GLU A 12 16.65 11.58 -0.23
CA GLU A 12 16.78 11.46 1.23
C GLU A 12 15.64 12.19 1.93
N PRO A 13 15.26 11.75 3.15
CA PRO A 13 14.21 12.41 3.94
C PRO A 13 14.47 13.90 4.20
N ARG A 14 15.74 14.31 4.28
CA ARG A 14 16.11 15.72 4.50
C ARG A 14 15.90 16.63 3.28
N GLN A 15 15.72 16.04 2.09
CA GLN A 15 15.49 16.77 0.83
C GLN A 15 14.00 16.92 0.53
N LEU A 16 13.12 16.37 1.36
CA LEU A 16 11.69 16.41 1.15
C LEU A 16 11.16 17.85 1.24
N ARG A 17 10.52 18.28 0.17
CA ARG A 17 9.76 19.53 0.12
C ARG A 17 8.30 19.32 0.47
N TYR A 18 7.78 18.12 0.19
CA TYR A 18 6.43 17.72 0.53
C TYR A 18 6.30 16.20 0.58
N VAL A 19 5.24 15.76 1.24
CA VAL A 19 4.81 14.37 1.25
C VAL A 19 3.30 14.35 1.07
N TRP A 20 2.80 13.52 0.18
CA TRP A 20 1.40 13.22 0.02
C TRP A 20 1.07 11.90 0.72
N GLN A 21 -0.05 11.88 1.41
CA GLN A 21 -0.65 10.66 1.93
C GLN A 21 -2.08 10.54 1.39
N VAL A 22 -2.44 9.35 0.92
CA VAL A 22 -3.79 9.07 0.45
C VAL A 22 -4.53 8.26 1.48
N HIS A 23 -5.72 8.72 1.84
CA HIS A 23 -6.63 8.04 2.75
C HIS A 23 -7.87 7.59 2.00
N LEU A 24 -8.30 6.36 2.24
CA LEU A 24 -9.60 5.89 1.79
C LEU A 24 -10.60 6.11 2.92
N LYS A 25 -11.57 7.00 2.71
CA LYS A 25 -12.59 7.38 3.67
C LYS A 25 -13.96 6.96 3.17
N THR A 26 -14.84 6.63 4.10
CA THR A 26 -16.27 6.44 3.82
C THR A 26 -17.00 7.77 3.92
N ASP A 27 -18.25 7.82 3.49
CA ASP A 27 -19.14 8.98 3.68
C ASP A 27 -19.27 9.36 5.15
N LYS A 28 -19.37 8.37 6.05
CA LYS A 28 -19.42 8.60 7.50
C LYS A 28 -18.16 9.24 8.05
N ASP A 29 -16.98 8.77 7.59
CA ASP A 29 -15.71 9.36 7.98
C ASP A 29 -15.60 10.82 7.52
N LEU A 30 -16.18 11.16 6.35
CA LEU A 30 -16.20 12.51 5.83
C LEU A 30 -17.16 13.41 6.62
N TRP A 31 -18.31 12.89 7.06
CA TRP A 31 -19.20 13.61 7.96
C TRP A 31 -18.55 13.89 9.31
N ASP A 32 -17.79 12.92 9.84
CA ASP A 32 -17.03 13.15 11.08
C ASP A 32 -15.96 14.24 10.88
N LEU A 33 -15.29 14.29 9.73
CA LEU A 33 -14.34 15.35 9.42
C LEU A 33 -14.96 16.75 9.42
N MET A 34 -16.22 16.88 9.00
CA MET A 34 -16.94 18.18 9.05
C MET A 34 -17.10 18.75 10.47
N THR A 35 -17.03 17.88 11.48
CA THR A 35 -17.15 18.30 12.88
C THR A 35 -15.85 18.88 13.44
N PHE A 36 -14.73 18.61 12.78
CA PHE A 36 -13.42 19.11 13.23
C PHE A 36 -13.17 20.55 12.75
N PRO A 37 -12.56 21.38 13.60
CA PRO A 37 -12.28 22.76 13.24
C PRO A 37 -11.29 22.84 12.07
N GLY A 38 -11.54 23.79 11.17
CA GLY A 38 -10.68 24.06 10.03
C GLY A 38 -10.99 23.25 8.77
N PHE A 39 -11.96 22.33 8.82
CA PHE A 39 -12.50 21.69 7.61
C PHE A 39 -13.67 22.48 7.05
N ASP A 40 -13.73 22.61 5.73
CA ASP A 40 -14.86 23.24 5.03
C ASP A 40 -16.00 22.24 4.84
N ALA A 41 -16.99 22.30 5.70
CA ALA A 41 -18.16 21.44 5.65
C ALA A 41 -18.95 21.61 4.34
N SER A 42 -19.02 22.83 3.79
CA SER A 42 -19.76 23.10 2.56
C SER A 42 -19.11 22.49 1.34
N ALA A 43 -17.78 22.50 1.29
CA ALA A 43 -17.00 21.86 0.25
C ALA A 43 -17.15 20.31 0.28
N ILE A 44 -17.12 19.72 1.48
CA ILE A 44 -17.32 18.27 1.67
C ILE A 44 -18.74 17.87 1.26
N GLU A 45 -19.77 18.60 1.71
CA GLU A 45 -21.17 18.33 1.32
C GLU A 45 -21.40 18.45 -0.19
N GLY A 46 -20.82 19.47 -0.81
CA GLY A 46 -20.88 19.67 -2.26
C GLY A 46 -20.32 18.47 -3.02
N TYR A 47 -19.13 18.04 -2.61
CA TYR A 47 -18.46 16.89 -3.22
C TYR A 47 -19.23 15.57 -3.05
N LEU A 48 -19.78 15.33 -1.85
CA LEU A 48 -20.59 14.13 -1.58
C LEU A 48 -21.87 14.08 -2.41
N LYS A 49 -22.50 15.22 -2.69
CA LYS A 49 -23.68 15.30 -3.57
C LYS A 49 -23.35 15.04 -5.02
N GLU A 50 -22.19 15.49 -5.47
CA GLU A 50 -21.72 15.28 -6.84
C GLU A 50 -21.28 13.83 -7.10
N HIS A 51 -20.72 13.18 -6.07
CA HIS A 51 -20.16 11.83 -6.15
C HIS A 51 -20.95 10.83 -5.27
N GLU A 52 -22.25 10.70 -5.50
CA GLU A 52 -23.14 9.85 -4.69
C GLU A 52 -22.69 8.37 -4.60
N ASN A 53 -21.95 7.87 -5.55
CA ASN A 53 -21.47 6.47 -5.61
C ASN A 53 -20.03 6.29 -5.10
N GLY A 54 -19.39 7.35 -4.63
CA GLY A 54 -17.97 7.38 -4.33
C GLY A 54 -17.10 7.61 -5.57
N ASP A 55 -15.84 7.94 -5.37
CA ASP A 55 -14.85 8.24 -6.42
C ASP A 55 -13.69 7.24 -6.46
N ALA A 56 -13.56 6.42 -5.43
CA ALA A 56 -12.46 5.48 -5.31
C ALA A 56 -12.82 4.07 -5.78
N SER A 57 -12.24 3.65 -6.89
CA SER A 57 -12.22 2.23 -7.25
C SER A 57 -11.27 1.45 -6.32
N LEU A 58 -11.68 0.25 -5.91
CA LEU A 58 -10.79 -0.64 -5.16
C LEU A 58 -9.57 -1.00 -6.00
N THR A 59 -8.38 -0.89 -5.40
CA THR A 59 -7.16 -1.41 -6.04
C THR A 59 -7.23 -2.94 -6.13
N THR A 60 -6.48 -3.53 -7.05
CA THR A 60 -6.41 -5.01 -7.20
C THR A 60 -6.03 -5.68 -5.87
N TYR A 61 -5.16 -5.07 -5.08
CA TYR A 61 -4.75 -5.60 -3.78
C TYR A 61 -5.88 -5.55 -2.74
N GLU A 62 -6.61 -4.45 -2.67
CA GLU A 62 -7.75 -4.31 -1.75
C GLU A 62 -8.88 -5.28 -2.11
N SER A 63 -9.14 -5.47 -3.40
CA SER A 63 -10.10 -6.47 -3.87
C SER A 63 -9.65 -7.89 -3.54
N GLN A 64 -8.37 -8.22 -3.66
CA GLN A 64 -7.82 -9.51 -3.26
C GLN A 64 -7.90 -9.72 -1.75
N LYS A 65 -7.56 -8.71 -0.94
CA LYS A 65 -7.66 -8.76 0.52
C LYS A 65 -9.12 -8.95 0.97
N ARG A 66 -10.04 -8.28 0.32
CA ARG A 66 -11.48 -8.46 0.55
C ARG A 66 -11.92 -9.87 0.22
N ASN A 67 -11.56 -10.39 -0.96
CA ASN A 67 -11.89 -11.76 -1.37
C ASN A 67 -11.32 -12.82 -0.42
N LEU A 68 -10.15 -12.60 0.16
CA LEU A 68 -9.58 -13.49 1.18
C LEU A 68 -10.37 -13.46 2.50
N ASN A 69 -10.89 -12.29 2.88
CA ASN A 69 -11.74 -12.16 4.07
C ASN A 69 -13.16 -12.68 3.84
N ASP A 70 -13.66 -12.61 2.60
CA ASP A 70 -14.97 -13.07 2.18
C ASP A 70 -15.01 -14.58 1.86
N ALA A 71 -13.97 -15.35 2.18
CA ALA A 71 -13.88 -16.80 1.93
C ALA A 71 -15.07 -17.62 2.53
N ASN A 72 -15.91 -17.00 3.35
CA ASN A 72 -17.17 -17.57 3.86
C ASN A 72 -18.43 -17.20 3.05
N GLY A 73 -18.30 -16.50 1.90
CA GLY A 73 -19.34 -16.43 0.85
C GLY A 73 -20.65 -15.72 1.20
N ASN A 74 -20.77 -15.03 2.33
CA ASN A 74 -22.08 -14.53 2.83
C ASN A 74 -22.17 -13.02 3.07
N LEU A 75 -21.13 -12.26 2.82
CA LEU A 75 -21.22 -10.80 2.85
C LEU A 75 -21.51 -10.33 1.43
N GLY A 76 -22.78 -10.23 1.11
CA GLY A 76 -23.24 -9.51 -0.08
C GLY A 76 -22.44 -8.21 -0.19
N ALA A 77 -21.99 -7.90 -1.39
CA ALA A 77 -21.17 -6.73 -1.66
C ALA A 77 -21.92 -5.45 -1.25
N VAL A 78 -21.85 -5.09 0.02
CA VAL A 78 -22.10 -3.73 0.43
C VAL A 78 -20.96 -2.94 -0.19
N MET A 79 -21.26 -2.32 -1.30
CA MET A 79 -20.37 -1.34 -1.94
C MET A 79 -20.30 -0.16 -0.99
N ASP A 80 -19.41 -0.23 0.00
CA ASP A 80 -19.11 0.94 0.82
C ASP A 80 -18.59 2.01 -0.13
N LYS A 81 -19.33 3.10 -0.21
CA LYS A 81 -18.91 4.29 -0.93
C LYS A 81 -17.58 4.74 -0.35
N ARG A 82 -16.57 4.84 -1.19
CA ARG A 82 -15.24 5.24 -0.77
C ARG A 82 -14.77 6.43 -1.56
N PHE A 83 -14.08 7.30 -0.86
CA PHE A 83 -13.54 8.55 -1.35
C PHE A 83 -12.05 8.60 -1.07
N ARG A 84 -11.28 9.07 -2.05
CA ARG A 84 -9.86 9.34 -1.87
C ARG A 84 -9.67 10.73 -1.33
N VAL A 85 -9.14 10.79 -0.12
CA VAL A 85 -8.74 12.03 0.53
C VAL A 85 -7.23 12.13 0.47
N TYR A 86 -6.73 13.22 -0.07
CA TYR A 86 -5.32 13.51 -0.19
C TYR A 86 -4.90 14.45 0.93
N GLU A 87 -3.94 14.05 1.72
CA GLU A 87 -3.32 14.86 2.75
C GLU A 87 -1.89 15.23 2.31
N ARG A 88 -1.60 16.52 2.23
CA ARG A 88 -0.29 17.02 1.84
C ARG A 88 0.36 17.74 3.01
N TRP A 89 1.55 17.31 3.33
CA TRP A 89 2.44 18.00 4.25
C TRP A 89 3.63 18.55 3.49
N GLY A 90 4.00 19.80 3.71
CA GLY A 90 5.14 20.40 3.05
C GLY A 90 5.09 21.90 3.07
N TYR A 91 5.95 22.50 2.31
CA TYR A 91 6.09 23.95 2.27
C TYR A 91 5.18 24.57 1.20
N LEU A 92 4.48 25.62 1.55
CA LEU A 92 3.69 26.48 0.67
C LEU A 92 4.01 27.94 0.94
N THR A 93 3.90 28.76 -0.08
CA THR A 93 3.97 30.22 0.06
C THR A 93 2.70 30.75 0.69
N GLY A 94 2.78 31.92 1.32
CA GLY A 94 1.60 32.58 1.87
C GLY A 94 0.52 32.85 0.83
N GLN A 95 0.91 33.10 -0.43
CA GLN A 95 -0.04 33.28 -1.52
C GLN A 95 -0.80 31.96 -1.82
N GLU A 96 -0.10 30.84 -1.96
CA GLU A 96 -0.72 29.53 -2.19
C GLU A 96 -1.66 29.16 -1.03
N LEU A 97 -1.28 29.45 0.21
CA LEU A 97 -2.13 29.24 1.38
C LEU A 97 -3.38 30.12 1.35
N ARG A 98 -3.27 31.38 0.92
CA ARG A 98 -4.40 32.29 0.76
C ARG A 98 -5.34 31.80 -0.33
N ASP A 99 -4.81 31.36 -1.46
CA ASP A 99 -5.60 30.82 -2.58
C ASP A 99 -6.32 29.52 -2.16
N ALA A 100 -5.73 28.78 -1.21
CA ALA A 100 -6.32 27.60 -0.60
C ALA A 100 -7.34 27.91 0.54
N GLY A 101 -7.64 29.20 0.80
CA GLY A 101 -8.62 29.63 1.78
C GLY A 101 -8.08 29.88 3.20
N CYS A 102 -6.77 29.86 3.40
CA CYS A 102 -6.16 30.20 4.68
C CYS A 102 -6.00 31.72 4.84
N ALA A 103 -6.28 32.24 6.04
CA ALA A 103 -6.07 33.66 6.32
C ALA A 103 -4.56 33.95 6.46
N VAL A 104 -3.99 34.67 5.49
CA VAL A 104 -2.58 35.09 5.47
C VAL A 104 -2.52 36.62 5.29
N GLU A 105 -1.65 37.28 6.06
CA GLU A 105 -1.43 38.73 5.95
C GLU A 105 -0.67 39.08 4.65
N ASP A 106 -0.93 40.30 4.12
CA ASP A 106 -0.31 40.75 2.88
C ASP A 106 1.23 40.82 2.96
N ALA A 107 1.79 41.06 4.14
CA ALA A 107 3.21 41.09 4.39
C ALA A 107 3.88 39.70 4.25
N ASP A 108 3.13 38.65 4.41
CA ASP A 108 3.63 37.27 4.45
C ASP A 108 3.35 36.46 3.16
N LEU A 109 2.84 37.11 2.11
CA LEU A 109 2.47 36.41 0.86
C LEU A 109 3.63 35.66 0.22
N TYR A 110 4.82 36.19 0.27
CA TYR A 110 6.02 35.57 -0.32
C TYR A 110 6.81 34.73 0.67
N ARG A 111 6.37 34.68 1.92
CA ARG A 111 6.99 33.84 2.93
C ARG A 111 6.56 32.41 2.74
N VAL A 112 7.49 31.49 3.01
CA VAL A 112 7.24 30.02 2.94
C VAL A 112 6.90 29.50 4.32
N PHE A 113 5.80 28.75 4.40
CA PHE A 113 5.32 28.17 5.65
C PHE A 113 5.25 26.64 5.54
N PRO A 114 5.64 25.89 6.57
CA PRO A 114 5.26 24.50 6.69
C PRO A 114 3.74 24.41 6.83
N SER A 115 3.10 23.59 6.02
CA SER A 115 1.65 23.60 5.86
C SER A 115 1.07 22.21 5.72
N CYS A 116 -0.21 22.08 6.06
CA CYS A 116 -1.01 20.90 5.87
C CYS A 116 -2.25 21.24 5.03
N VAL A 117 -2.43 20.55 3.93
CA VAL A 117 -3.57 20.71 3.03
C VAL A 117 -4.26 19.37 2.82
N TRP A 118 -5.58 19.38 2.96
CA TRP A 118 -6.44 18.24 2.69
C TRP A 118 -7.30 18.51 1.47
N MET A 119 -7.34 17.54 0.57
CA MET A 119 -8.11 17.63 -0.67
C MET A 119 -8.99 16.40 -0.84
N LEU A 120 -10.16 16.62 -1.40
CA LEU A 120 -11.12 15.60 -1.79
C LEU A 120 -11.34 15.72 -3.30
N GLY A 121 -10.74 14.81 -4.07
CA GLY A 121 -10.59 15.01 -5.51
C GLY A 121 -9.79 16.29 -5.81
N ASP A 122 -10.39 17.22 -6.55
CA ASP A 122 -9.81 18.52 -6.89
C ASP A 122 -10.22 19.65 -5.92
N THR A 123 -11.00 19.32 -4.89
CA THR A 123 -11.55 20.31 -3.94
C THR A 123 -10.70 20.34 -2.67
N ILE A 124 -10.22 21.53 -2.30
CA ILE A 124 -9.53 21.74 -1.01
C ILE A 124 -10.58 21.78 0.09
N ILE A 125 -10.47 20.89 1.07
CA ILE A 125 -11.37 20.80 2.21
C ILE A 125 -10.75 21.35 3.49
N LYS A 126 -9.43 21.52 3.53
CA LYS A 126 -8.71 22.17 4.62
C LYS A 126 -7.36 22.67 4.13
N ALA A 127 -7.01 23.89 4.51
CA ALA A 127 -5.66 24.42 4.40
C ALA A 127 -5.27 25.11 5.72
N SER A 128 -4.10 24.81 6.23
CA SER A 128 -3.61 25.38 7.48
C SER A 128 -2.09 25.41 7.52
N VAL A 129 -1.54 26.38 8.24
CA VAL A 129 -0.15 26.31 8.66
C VAL A 129 0.02 25.12 9.59
N ASN A 130 1.15 24.44 9.50
CA ASN A 130 1.43 23.28 10.34
C ASN A 130 1.36 23.66 11.84
N PRO A 131 0.49 23.02 12.62
CA PRO A 131 0.38 23.28 14.04
C PRO A 131 1.46 22.62 14.90
N LEU A 132 2.33 21.77 14.31
CA LEU A 132 3.35 21.03 15.02
C LEU A 132 4.60 21.89 15.20
N GLU A 133 5.00 22.15 16.43
CA GLU A 133 6.23 22.85 16.72
C GLU A 133 7.47 21.98 16.50
N GLY A 134 8.44 22.49 15.75
CA GLY A 134 9.71 21.81 15.52
C GLY A 134 9.71 20.64 14.54
N VAL A 135 8.57 20.37 13.89
CA VAL A 135 8.46 19.31 12.88
C VAL A 135 7.72 19.87 11.67
N ASP A 136 8.41 20.08 10.58
CA ASP A 136 7.83 20.66 9.37
C ASP A 136 7.01 19.63 8.56
N ILE A 137 7.54 18.41 8.46
CA ILE A 137 6.88 17.28 7.79
C ILE A 137 6.84 16.10 8.76
N PRO A 138 5.65 15.68 9.25
CA PRO A 138 5.51 14.68 10.32
C PRO A 138 5.65 13.22 9.81
N PHE A 139 6.59 12.98 8.89
CA PHE A 139 6.86 11.66 8.37
C PHE A 139 8.29 11.24 8.68
N PHE A 140 8.44 10.07 9.29
CA PHE A 140 9.72 9.48 9.60
C PHE A 140 9.93 8.24 8.73
N PHE A 141 10.98 8.26 7.91
CA PHE A 141 11.32 7.17 7.02
C PHE A 141 12.54 6.42 7.58
N TYR A 142 12.38 5.12 7.77
CA TYR A 142 13.43 4.24 8.28
C TYR A 142 13.86 3.24 7.22
N PRO A 143 14.84 3.58 6.36
CA PRO A 143 15.35 2.65 5.38
C PRO A 143 16.14 1.54 6.06
N CYS A 144 15.92 0.29 5.68
CA CYS A 144 16.72 -0.83 6.18
C CYS A 144 18.16 -0.76 5.69
N GLN A 145 18.33 -0.36 4.44
CA GLN A 145 19.61 -0.03 3.83
C GLN A 145 19.40 1.13 2.88
N ARG A 146 20.24 2.14 2.93
CA ARG A 146 20.18 3.28 2.04
C ARG A 146 20.50 2.87 0.61
N ASP A 147 19.73 3.38 -0.33
CA ASP A 147 20.01 3.36 -1.74
C ASP A 147 20.31 4.81 -2.19
N GLU A 148 21.41 5.01 -2.89
CA GLU A 148 21.80 6.34 -3.36
C GLU A 148 21.00 6.78 -4.61
N THR A 149 20.26 5.85 -5.22
CA THR A 149 19.53 6.07 -6.47
C THR A 149 18.03 6.21 -6.29
N SER A 150 17.49 5.84 -5.12
CA SER A 150 16.04 5.80 -4.86
C SER A 150 15.72 6.23 -3.44
N PHE A 151 14.66 7.02 -3.30
CA PHE A 151 14.09 7.32 -1.98
C PHE A 151 13.63 6.06 -1.24
N TRP A 152 13.07 5.10 -1.98
CA TRP A 152 12.58 3.83 -1.45
C TRP A 152 13.62 2.73 -1.64
N PRO A 153 14.36 2.35 -0.59
CA PRO A 153 15.33 1.26 -0.69
C PRO A 153 14.63 -0.09 -0.78
N GLU A 154 15.38 -1.07 -1.26
CA GLU A 154 14.93 -2.45 -1.28
C GLU A 154 14.71 -2.97 0.15
N GLY A 155 13.54 -3.56 0.39
CA GLY A 155 13.21 -4.18 1.67
C GLY A 155 14.00 -5.48 1.91
N ILE A 156 14.19 -5.85 3.18
CA ILE A 156 14.85 -7.11 3.58
C ILE A 156 14.22 -8.32 2.89
N ALA A 157 12.90 -8.37 2.78
CA ALA A 157 12.18 -9.47 2.13
C ALA A 157 12.56 -9.64 0.66
N TYR A 158 12.78 -8.54 -0.06
CA TYR A 158 13.24 -8.60 -1.45
C TYR A 158 14.65 -9.18 -1.56
N ARG A 159 15.57 -8.77 -0.69
CA ARG A 159 16.95 -9.27 -0.65
C ARG A 159 17.06 -10.74 -0.24
N LEU A 160 16.17 -11.17 0.66
CA LEU A 160 16.15 -12.56 1.11
C LEU A 160 15.48 -13.51 0.11
N ARG A 161 14.81 -12.99 -0.92
CA ARG A 161 14.09 -13.80 -1.91
C ARG A 161 14.96 -14.84 -2.59
N SER A 162 16.16 -14.45 -3.04
CA SER A 162 17.08 -15.36 -3.74
C SER A 162 17.68 -16.41 -2.82
N PRO A 163 18.27 -16.06 -1.65
CA PRO A 163 18.74 -17.09 -0.69
C PRO A 163 17.61 -18.01 -0.21
N GLN A 164 16.41 -17.49 0.03
CA GLN A 164 15.26 -18.29 0.41
C GLN A 164 14.85 -19.30 -0.67
N ALA A 165 14.90 -18.90 -1.94
CA ALA A 165 14.63 -19.82 -3.06
C ALA A 165 15.69 -20.94 -3.11
N GLY A 166 16.96 -20.62 -2.88
CA GLY A 166 18.04 -21.59 -2.80
C GLY A 166 17.87 -22.58 -1.65
N ILE A 167 17.53 -22.10 -0.46
CA ILE A 167 17.25 -22.95 0.70
C ILE A 167 16.06 -23.87 0.44
N ASN A 168 14.97 -23.33 -0.12
CA ASN A 168 13.79 -24.13 -0.45
C ASN A 168 14.11 -25.23 -1.48
N ALA A 169 14.94 -24.93 -2.49
CA ALA A 169 15.38 -25.92 -3.47
C ALA A 169 16.23 -27.03 -2.81
N ALA A 170 17.18 -26.66 -1.94
CA ALA A 170 18.01 -27.63 -1.22
C ALA A 170 17.18 -28.53 -0.29
N VAL A 171 16.21 -27.96 0.43
CA VAL A 171 15.31 -28.74 1.30
C VAL A 171 14.47 -29.72 0.48
N ARG A 172 13.91 -29.29 -0.65
CA ARG A 172 13.16 -30.19 -1.55
C ARG A 172 14.03 -31.33 -2.07
N ALA A 173 15.24 -31.00 -2.55
CA ALA A 173 16.17 -32.03 -3.03
C ALA A 173 16.54 -33.03 -1.92
N ALA A 174 16.74 -32.56 -0.68
CA ALA A 174 17.00 -33.46 0.45
C ALA A 174 15.78 -34.34 0.77
N GLN A 175 14.56 -33.80 0.71
CA GLN A 175 13.33 -34.58 0.89
C GLN A 175 13.15 -35.62 -0.19
N ASP A 176 13.37 -35.25 -1.47
CA ASP A 176 13.29 -36.17 -2.60
C ASP A 176 14.33 -37.30 -2.46
N ASN A 177 15.58 -36.97 -2.13
CA ASN A 177 16.61 -37.97 -1.89
C ASN A 177 16.26 -38.92 -0.73
N THR A 178 15.68 -38.40 0.34
CA THR A 178 15.21 -39.22 1.47
C THR A 178 14.07 -40.14 1.04
N ALA A 179 13.10 -39.62 0.26
CA ALA A 179 12.02 -40.44 -0.27
C ALA A 179 12.51 -41.58 -1.17
N TRP A 180 13.48 -41.29 -2.06
CA TRP A 180 14.11 -42.33 -2.90
C TRP A 180 14.92 -43.34 -2.11
N SER A 181 15.66 -42.92 -1.07
CA SER A 181 16.49 -43.81 -0.28
C SER A 181 15.72 -44.65 0.75
N SER A 182 14.53 -44.18 1.17
CA SER A 182 13.67 -44.88 2.15
C SER A 182 12.65 -45.81 1.50
N GLY A 183 12.42 -45.67 0.19
CA GLY A 183 11.53 -46.58 -0.56
C GLY A 183 12.20 -47.93 -0.93
N PRO A 184 11.45 -49.01 -0.98
CA PRO A 184 11.99 -50.27 -1.48
C PRO A 184 12.33 -50.14 -2.97
N LEU A 185 13.58 -50.44 -3.32
CA LEU A 185 14.01 -50.51 -4.71
C LEU A 185 13.79 -51.95 -5.20
N PHE A 186 12.90 -52.12 -6.12
CA PHE A 186 12.65 -53.41 -6.77
C PHE A 186 13.38 -53.49 -8.11
N GLY A 187 14.22 -54.48 -8.29
CA GLY A 187 14.78 -54.82 -9.57
C GLY A 187 13.93 -55.86 -10.27
N VAL A 188 13.38 -55.53 -11.44
CA VAL A 188 12.61 -56.46 -12.24
C VAL A 188 13.49 -57.03 -13.36
N ASN A 189 13.61 -58.35 -13.43
CA ASN A 189 14.29 -59.02 -14.55
C ASN A 189 13.30 -59.12 -15.72
N MET A 190 13.42 -58.20 -16.67
CA MET A 190 12.56 -58.14 -17.85
C MET A 190 12.60 -59.41 -18.73
N GLN A 191 13.64 -60.22 -18.61
CA GLN A 191 13.76 -61.51 -19.37
C GLN A 191 12.98 -62.64 -18.70
N ALA A 192 12.60 -62.48 -17.45
CA ALA A 192 11.86 -63.49 -16.70
C ALA A 192 10.34 -63.19 -16.63
N LEU A 193 9.88 -62.07 -17.18
CA LEU A 193 8.47 -61.74 -17.30
C LEU A 193 7.84 -62.57 -18.43
N ALA A 194 6.64 -63.11 -18.18
CA ALA A 194 5.86 -63.76 -19.20
C ALA A 194 5.32 -62.73 -20.23
N GLU A 195 5.08 -63.15 -21.44
CA GLU A 195 4.63 -62.29 -22.51
C GLU A 195 3.22 -61.71 -22.19
N GLY A 196 3.17 -60.38 -21.95
CA GLY A 196 1.94 -59.65 -21.56
C GLY A 196 1.82 -59.30 -20.08
N GLU A 197 2.77 -59.63 -19.21
CA GLU A 197 2.80 -59.15 -17.82
C GLU A 197 3.35 -57.72 -17.71
N ASP A 198 2.65 -56.87 -16.96
CA ASP A 198 3.09 -55.50 -16.67
C ASP A 198 4.11 -55.55 -15.50
N PRO A 199 5.38 -55.11 -15.73
CA PRO A 199 6.40 -55.08 -14.68
C PRO A 199 6.06 -54.15 -13.50
N LEU A 200 5.04 -53.29 -13.61
CA LEU A 200 4.59 -52.37 -12.56
C LEU A 200 3.39 -52.92 -11.78
N ASP A 201 2.76 -53.99 -12.19
CA ASP A 201 1.65 -54.61 -11.47
C ASP A 201 2.17 -55.59 -10.38
N ILE A 202 2.46 -55.04 -9.21
CA ILE A 202 2.90 -55.75 -8.00
C ILE A 202 1.70 -56.26 -7.17
N SER A 203 0.46 -56.08 -7.64
CA SER A 203 -0.73 -56.25 -6.82
C SER A 203 -1.28 -57.67 -6.69
N SER A 204 -0.71 -58.67 -7.30
CA SER A 204 -1.31 -59.99 -7.41
C SER A 204 -0.51 -61.21 -6.91
N SER A 205 0.31 -61.04 -5.88
CA SER A 205 0.91 -62.21 -5.23
C SER A 205 0.75 -62.21 -3.71
#